data_c857b035c8bd85b4b65fb95c044e48e5
#
_entry.id   c857b035c8bd85b4b65fb95c044e48e5
#
_cell.length_a   1.000
_cell.length_b   1.000
_cell.length_c   1.000
_cell.angle_alpha   90.00
_cell.angle_beta   90.00
_cell.angle_gamma   90.00
#
_symmetry.space_group_name_H-M   'P 1'
#
loop_
_entity.id
_entity.type
_entity.pdbx_description
1 polymer ?
#
loop_
_entity_poly.entity_id
_entity_poly.type
_entity_poly.pdbx_seq_one_letter_code
_entity_poly.pdbx_strand_id
1 'polypeptide(L)'
;MIHRPVALSCLMLLAAASATAQAPPPMAEPQAGRVFCEQSISYRLADPSTIPESYQRFLGAWTDAAWDANTCAALIVDDVKSDGTASIIYVYGPLGPNTRVPGGVLHGTGVIRDDELRFQNSDGTQFTFRPAIADLDGHMTTPNGQTYQAAFKKTF
;
A
#
# COMPACT_ATOMS: atom_id res chain seq x y z
N MET A 1 18.56 -39.29 77.36
CA MET A 1 17.60 -38.51 76.52
C MET A 1 18.35 -38.03 75.30
N ILE A 2 18.14 -38.70 74.17
CA ILE A 2 18.92 -38.49 72.94
C ILE A 2 17.97 -37.83 71.96
N HIS A 3 18.25 -36.55 71.60
CA HIS A 3 17.50 -35.86 70.56
C HIS A 3 18.22 -36.01 69.23
N ARG A 4 17.54 -36.63 68.27
CA ARG A 4 17.98 -36.71 66.86
C ARG A 4 17.44 -35.51 66.11
N PRO A 5 18.24 -34.82 65.32
CA PRO A 5 17.71 -33.84 64.38
C PRO A 5 17.28 -34.52 63.10
N VAL A 6 16.09 -34.18 62.60
CA VAL A 6 15.54 -34.52 61.28
C VAL A 6 16.09 -33.56 60.27
N ALA A 7 16.85 -34.05 59.31
CA ALA A 7 17.31 -33.26 58.15
C ALA A 7 16.20 -33.24 57.08
N LEU A 8 15.71 -32.02 56.79
CA LEU A 8 14.73 -31.75 55.75
C LEU A 8 15.49 -31.45 54.46
N SER A 9 15.53 -32.44 53.52
CA SER A 9 16.09 -32.22 52.18
C SER A 9 15.09 -31.46 51.29
N CYS A 10 15.40 -30.23 50.97
CA CYS A 10 14.65 -29.45 50.01
C CYS A 10 15.14 -29.80 48.57
N LEU A 11 14.30 -30.50 47.83
CA LEU A 11 14.58 -30.82 46.43
C LEU A 11 14.12 -29.65 45.57
N MET A 12 15.06 -28.84 45.08
CA MET A 12 14.78 -27.80 44.08
C MET A 12 14.65 -28.43 42.70
N LEU A 13 13.43 -28.44 42.15
CA LEU A 13 13.19 -28.71 40.75
C LEU A 13 13.51 -27.46 39.93
N LEU A 14 14.60 -27.49 39.15
CA LEU A 14 14.85 -26.53 38.09
C LEU A 14 13.95 -26.85 36.88
N ALA A 15 12.92 -26.05 36.65
CA ALA A 15 12.16 -26.08 35.41
C ALA A 15 12.95 -25.31 34.34
N ALA A 16 13.52 -26.06 33.38
CA ALA A 16 14.13 -25.46 32.18
C ALA A 16 13.01 -24.98 31.25
N ALA A 17 12.82 -23.67 31.16
CA ALA A 17 11.93 -23.05 30.18
C ALA A 17 12.61 -23.09 28.79
N SER A 18 12.17 -23.99 27.93
CA SER A 18 12.57 -24.02 26.52
C SER A 18 11.93 -22.85 25.77
N ALA A 19 12.70 -21.80 25.51
CA ALA A 19 12.29 -20.72 24.62
C ALA A 19 12.26 -21.24 23.18
N THR A 20 11.07 -21.54 22.67
CA THR A 20 10.87 -21.81 21.24
C THR A 20 11.07 -20.50 20.49
N ALA A 21 12.20 -20.37 19.79
CA ALA A 21 12.42 -19.29 18.85
C ALA A 21 11.39 -19.41 17.71
N GLN A 22 10.40 -18.51 17.69
CA GLN A 22 9.48 -18.40 16.56
C GLN A 22 10.27 -17.94 15.34
N ALA A 23 10.22 -18.73 14.26
CA ALA A 23 10.75 -18.31 12.99
C ALA A 23 10.08 -17.00 12.54
N PRO A 24 10.81 -16.03 11.97
CA PRO A 24 10.20 -14.81 11.45
C PRO A 24 9.15 -15.19 10.38
N PRO A 25 8.03 -14.46 10.30
CA PRO A 25 7.02 -14.72 9.29
C PRO A 25 7.66 -14.62 7.89
N PRO A 26 7.23 -15.47 6.94
CA PRO A 26 7.76 -15.41 5.58
C PRO A 26 7.52 -14.02 5.02
N MET A 27 8.60 -13.34 4.63
CA MET A 27 8.51 -12.08 3.92
C MET A 27 7.78 -12.33 2.60
N ALA A 28 6.65 -11.64 2.39
CA ALA A 28 5.94 -11.71 1.13
C ALA A 28 6.91 -11.43 -0.03
N GLU A 29 6.97 -12.34 -1.00
CA GLU A 29 7.83 -12.16 -2.17
C GLU A 29 7.42 -10.88 -2.93
N PRO A 30 8.39 -10.09 -3.46
CA PRO A 30 8.07 -8.98 -4.35
C PRO A 30 7.24 -9.52 -5.51
N GLN A 31 6.09 -8.92 -5.78
CA GLN A 31 5.34 -9.29 -6.96
C GLN A 31 6.21 -8.97 -8.18
N ALA A 32 6.45 -9.99 -9.01
CA ALA A 32 7.22 -9.85 -10.25
C ALA A 32 6.67 -8.69 -11.07
N GLY A 33 7.57 -7.95 -11.72
CA GLY A 33 7.26 -6.73 -12.47
C GLY A 33 5.99 -6.84 -13.29
N ARG A 34 5.03 -5.97 -13.03
CA ARG A 34 3.79 -5.84 -13.77
C ARG A 34 3.89 -4.65 -14.71
N VAL A 35 3.20 -4.74 -15.83
CA VAL A 35 3.17 -3.66 -16.82
C VAL A 35 1.84 -2.93 -16.72
N PHE A 36 1.90 -1.63 -16.43
CA PHE A 36 0.76 -0.72 -16.48
C PHE A 36 1.14 0.47 -17.35
N CYS A 37 0.25 0.90 -18.24
CA CYS A 37 0.50 2.05 -19.13
C CYS A 37 1.87 1.97 -19.84
N GLU A 38 2.26 0.79 -20.32
CA GLU A 38 3.58 0.49 -20.91
C GLU A 38 4.78 0.64 -19.97
N GLN A 39 4.56 0.87 -18.67
CA GLN A 39 5.61 0.96 -17.66
C GLN A 39 5.72 -0.34 -16.86
N SER A 40 6.93 -0.84 -16.72
CA SER A 40 7.22 -2.03 -15.89
C SER A 40 7.54 -1.59 -14.47
N ILE A 41 6.75 -2.03 -13.49
CA ILE A 41 6.93 -1.70 -12.08
C ILE A 41 6.95 -2.96 -11.22
N SER A 42 7.66 -2.88 -10.11
CA SER A 42 7.64 -3.89 -9.05
C SER A 42 7.18 -3.23 -7.76
N TYR A 43 6.24 -3.83 -7.06
CA TYR A 43 5.72 -3.32 -5.80
C TYR A 43 5.38 -4.47 -4.85
N ARG A 44 5.22 -4.14 -3.57
CA ARG A 44 4.77 -5.07 -2.54
C ARG A 44 3.66 -4.38 -1.76
N LEU A 45 2.52 -5.04 -1.65
CA LEU A 45 1.44 -4.55 -0.79
C LEU A 45 1.73 -4.91 0.67
N ALA A 46 1.48 -3.98 1.57
CA ALA A 46 1.45 -4.24 3.00
C ALA A 46 0.35 -5.25 3.34
N ASP A 47 0.52 -5.95 4.47
CA ASP A 47 -0.54 -6.81 4.99
C ASP A 47 -1.74 -5.94 5.43
N PRO A 48 -2.95 -6.17 4.86
CA PRO A 48 -4.13 -5.40 5.23
C PRO A 48 -4.43 -5.41 6.73
N SER A 49 -4.08 -6.49 7.43
CA SER A 49 -4.30 -6.61 8.88
C SER A 49 -3.47 -5.61 9.71
N THR A 50 -2.40 -5.06 9.16
CA THR A 50 -1.55 -4.04 9.81
C THR A 50 -2.05 -2.61 9.58
N ILE A 51 -3.05 -2.43 8.71
CA ILE A 51 -3.57 -1.13 8.29
C ILE A 51 -4.92 -0.89 8.97
N PRO A 52 -5.19 0.34 9.50
CA PRO A 52 -6.51 0.68 10.03
C PRO A 52 -7.63 0.37 9.02
N GLU A 53 -8.72 -0.24 9.50
CA GLU A 53 -9.82 -0.72 8.66
C GLU A 53 -10.37 0.35 7.72
N SER A 54 -10.48 1.60 8.20
CA SER A 54 -10.92 2.75 7.40
C SER A 54 -10.05 3.03 6.17
N TYR A 55 -8.78 2.62 6.19
CA TYR A 55 -7.82 2.85 5.11
C TYR A 55 -7.60 1.64 4.20
N GLN A 56 -7.97 0.43 4.64
CA GLN A 56 -7.76 -0.81 3.88
C GLN A 56 -8.37 -0.77 2.48
N ARG A 57 -9.46 -0.03 2.31
CA ARG A 57 -10.12 0.12 1.01
C ARG A 57 -9.31 0.87 -0.03
N PHE A 58 -8.30 1.63 0.36
CA PHE A 58 -7.37 2.29 -0.55
C PHE A 58 -6.23 1.39 -0.97
N LEU A 59 -5.85 0.42 -0.12
CA LEU A 59 -4.73 -0.48 -0.38
C LEU A 59 -4.97 -1.33 -1.63
N GLY A 60 -3.98 -1.40 -2.50
CA GLY A 60 -4.02 -2.25 -3.69
C GLY A 60 -3.52 -1.57 -4.95
N ALA A 61 -3.67 -2.28 -6.06
CA ALA A 61 -3.42 -1.76 -7.40
C ALA A 61 -4.75 -1.42 -8.08
N TRP A 62 -4.82 -0.20 -8.58
CA TRP A 62 -5.97 0.40 -9.21
C TRP A 62 -5.59 0.77 -10.65
N THR A 63 -6.23 0.16 -11.63
CA THR A 63 -5.82 0.21 -13.03
C THR A 63 -6.99 0.51 -13.97
N ASP A 64 -6.78 0.31 -15.25
CA ASP A 64 -7.79 0.48 -16.31
C ASP A 64 -8.40 1.89 -16.36
N ALA A 65 -7.65 2.88 -15.86
CA ALA A 65 -8.06 4.26 -15.88
C ALA A 65 -7.46 5.02 -17.06
N ALA A 66 -8.21 6.00 -17.55
CA ALA A 66 -7.75 6.95 -18.55
C ALA A 66 -8.25 8.34 -18.20
N TRP A 67 -7.33 9.32 -18.13
CA TRP A 67 -7.71 10.71 -17.88
C TRP A 67 -8.39 11.36 -19.08
N ASP A 68 -7.99 10.93 -20.28
CA ASP A 68 -8.56 11.35 -21.55
C ASP A 68 -8.39 10.20 -22.59
N ALA A 69 -8.68 10.47 -23.84
CA ALA A 69 -8.58 9.50 -24.93
C ALA A 69 -7.13 9.03 -25.21
N ASN A 70 -6.12 9.68 -24.62
CA ASN A 70 -4.72 9.46 -24.94
C ASN A 70 -3.87 9.03 -23.74
N THR A 71 -4.33 9.26 -22.51
CA THR A 71 -3.52 9.12 -21.31
C THR A 71 -4.05 8.02 -20.39
N CYS A 72 -3.36 6.90 -20.39
CA CYS A 72 -3.55 5.81 -19.45
C CYS A 72 -3.04 6.19 -18.06
N ALA A 73 -3.68 5.69 -17.01
CA ALA A 73 -3.25 5.86 -15.64
C ALA A 73 -3.45 4.61 -14.78
N ALA A 74 -2.58 4.41 -13.80
CA ALA A 74 -2.74 3.44 -12.74
C ALA A 74 -2.21 4.03 -11.42
N LEU A 75 -2.79 3.60 -10.31
CA LEU A 75 -2.40 3.97 -8.96
C LEU A 75 -2.17 2.71 -8.14
N ILE A 76 -1.02 2.60 -7.50
CA ILE A 76 -0.76 1.58 -6.50
C ILE A 76 -0.65 2.29 -5.15
N VAL A 77 -1.44 1.86 -4.18
CA VAL A 77 -1.29 2.23 -2.78
C VAL A 77 -0.71 1.00 -2.09
N ASP A 78 0.59 1.03 -1.83
CA ASP A 78 1.33 -0.15 -1.36
C ASP A 78 1.43 -0.24 0.15
N ASP A 79 1.27 0.88 0.87
CA ASP A 79 1.21 0.92 2.34
C ASP A 79 0.41 2.14 2.81
N VAL A 80 -0.22 2.03 3.99
CA VAL A 80 -0.89 3.14 4.67
C VAL A 80 -0.60 3.10 6.17
N LYS A 81 -0.07 4.19 6.70
CA LYS A 81 0.20 4.37 8.13
C LYS A 81 -1.06 4.72 8.91
N SER A 82 -1.01 4.57 10.22
CA SER A 82 -2.11 4.88 11.12
C SER A 82 -2.54 6.35 11.12
N ASP A 83 -1.65 7.26 10.71
CA ASP A 83 -1.94 8.70 10.57
C ASP A 83 -2.59 9.07 9.23
N GLY A 84 -2.82 8.09 8.35
CA GLY A 84 -3.36 8.28 7.01
C GLY A 84 -2.32 8.60 5.94
N THR A 85 -1.03 8.61 6.27
CA THR A 85 0.03 8.75 5.27
C THR A 85 0.10 7.48 4.43
N ALA A 86 -0.09 7.61 3.12
CA ALA A 86 -0.06 6.50 2.17
C ALA A 86 1.21 6.54 1.32
N SER A 87 1.86 5.39 1.13
CA SER A 87 2.89 5.20 0.11
C SER A 87 2.21 4.90 -1.21
N ILE A 88 2.57 5.63 -2.26
CA ILE A 88 1.94 5.51 -3.57
C ILE A 88 2.96 5.34 -4.69
N ILE A 89 2.53 4.61 -5.72
CA ILE A 89 3.18 4.57 -7.03
C ILE A 89 2.11 4.97 -8.05
N TYR A 90 2.30 6.10 -8.68
CA TYR A 90 1.42 6.56 -9.74
C TYR A 90 2.09 6.34 -11.09
N VAL A 91 1.36 5.68 -12.00
CA VAL A 91 1.85 5.28 -13.31
C VAL A 91 0.99 5.95 -14.37
N TYR A 92 1.62 6.50 -15.37
CA TYR A 92 0.93 7.09 -16.50
C TYR A 92 1.68 6.79 -17.81
N GLY A 93 0.97 6.86 -18.92
CA GLY A 93 1.56 6.58 -20.22
C GLY A 93 0.57 6.74 -21.36
N PRO A 94 0.98 6.37 -22.56
CA PRO A 94 0.11 6.43 -23.72
C PRO A 94 -1.04 5.43 -23.62
N LEU A 95 -2.23 5.82 -24.06
CA LEU A 95 -3.36 4.94 -24.24
C LEU A 95 -3.39 4.42 -25.69
N GLY A 96 -2.53 3.44 -25.94
CA GLY A 96 -2.42 2.80 -27.25
C GLY A 96 -1.23 3.27 -28.11
N PRO A 97 -0.89 2.50 -29.14
CA PRO A 97 0.39 2.58 -29.85
C PRO A 97 0.57 3.85 -30.69
N ASN A 98 -0.50 4.57 -30.99
CA ASN A 98 -0.46 5.77 -31.83
C ASN A 98 -0.41 7.09 -31.04
N THR A 99 -0.38 6.99 -29.70
CA THR A 99 -0.39 8.17 -28.82
C THR A 99 1.04 8.54 -28.44
N ARG A 100 1.41 9.80 -28.60
CA ARG A 100 2.73 10.34 -28.24
C ARG A 100 2.71 11.04 -26.88
N VAL A 101 2.03 10.45 -25.91
CA VAL A 101 2.06 10.91 -24.53
C VAL A 101 3.28 10.31 -23.83
N PRO A 102 4.12 11.08 -23.19
CA PRO A 102 5.23 10.52 -22.41
C PRO A 102 4.67 9.66 -21.27
N GLY A 103 5.29 8.51 -21.04
CA GLY A 103 5.00 7.66 -19.89
C GLY A 103 5.96 7.93 -18.75
N GLY A 104 5.53 7.58 -17.54
CA GLY A 104 6.37 7.67 -16.35
C GLY A 104 5.80 6.98 -15.14
N VAL A 105 6.64 6.84 -14.13
CA VAL A 105 6.34 6.27 -12.83
C VAL A 105 6.74 7.28 -11.76
N LEU A 106 5.82 7.63 -10.88
CA LEU A 106 6.04 8.52 -9.75
C LEU A 106 5.90 7.73 -8.46
N HIS A 107 6.95 7.71 -7.67
CA HIS A 107 6.93 7.21 -6.30
C HIS A 107 6.76 8.40 -5.36
N GLY A 108 5.82 8.30 -4.43
CA GLY A 108 5.57 9.41 -3.52
C GLY A 108 4.70 9.01 -2.32
N THR A 109 4.25 10.04 -1.64
CA THR A 109 3.34 9.90 -0.52
C THR A 109 2.07 10.70 -0.76
N GLY A 110 0.94 10.08 -0.39
CA GLY A 110 -0.34 10.74 -0.30
C GLY A 110 -0.82 10.84 1.14
N VAL A 111 -1.92 11.54 1.35
CA VAL A 111 -2.59 11.64 2.64
C VAL A 111 -4.05 11.25 2.47
N ILE A 112 -4.52 10.32 3.30
CA ILE A 112 -5.93 9.94 3.38
C ILE A 112 -6.58 10.73 4.51
N ARG A 113 -7.56 11.57 4.19
CA ARG A 113 -8.41 12.30 5.13
C ARG A 113 -9.82 12.41 4.58
N ASP A 114 -10.81 12.37 5.45
CA ASP A 114 -12.22 12.54 5.07
C ASP A 114 -12.63 11.62 3.92
N ASP A 115 -12.13 10.37 3.95
CA ASP A 115 -12.41 9.36 2.92
C ASP A 115 -11.85 9.70 1.53
N GLU A 116 -10.77 10.45 1.49
CA GLU A 116 -10.16 10.90 0.26
C GLU A 116 -8.63 10.78 0.35
N LEU A 117 -8.02 10.10 -0.62
CA LEU A 117 -6.57 10.08 -0.82
C LEU A 117 -6.18 11.26 -1.70
N ARG A 118 -5.26 12.08 -1.24
CA ARG A 118 -4.74 13.24 -1.96
C ARG A 118 -3.23 13.18 -2.08
N PHE A 119 -2.72 13.52 -3.23
CA PHE A 119 -1.29 13.80 -3.41
C PHE A 119 -1.09 14.85 -4.52
N GLN A 120 0.12 15.39 -4.57
CA GLN A 120 0.52 16.38 -5.57
C GLN A 120 1.84 15.96 -6.19
N ASN A 121 1.94 16.10 -7.50
CA ASN A 121 3.15 15.91 -8.26
C ASN A 121 4.07 17.15 -8.17
N SER A 122 5.34 16.98 -8.51
CA SER A 122 6.34 18.06 -8.50
C SER A 122 6.05 19.20 -9.47
N ASP A 123 5.28 18.97 -10.53
CA ASP A 123 4.82 19.98 -11.47
C ASP A 123 3.62 20.78 -10.97
N GLY A 124 3.08 20.44 -9.80
CA GLY A 124 1.90 21.08 -9.21
C GLY A 124 0.57 20.44 -9.57
N THR A 125 0.55 19.38 -10.38
CA THR A 125 -0.67 18.61 -10.65
C THR A 125 -1.17 17.96 -9.37
N GLN A 126 -2.44 18.15 -9.05
CA GLN A 126 -3.11 17.61 -7.87
C GLN A 126 -3.98 16.42 -8.24
N PHE A 127 -3.95 15.40 -7.39
CA PHE A 127 -4.73 14.19 -7.54
C PHE A 127 -5.54 13.92 -6.28
N THR A 128 -6.78 13.50 -6.49
CA THR A 128 -7.72 13.15 -5.43
C THR A 128 -8.42 11.87 -5.82
N PHE A 129 -8.54 10.92 -4.88
CA PHE A 129 -9.21 9.64 -5.11
C PHE A 129 -10.20 9.36 -4.00
N ARG A 130 -11.42 9.00 -4.36
CA ARG A 130 -12.49 8.61 -3.44
C ARG A 130 -12.94 7.19 -3.71
N PRO A 131 -13.11 6.36 -2.67
CA PRO A 131 -13.68 5.05 -2.85
C PRO A 131 -15.11 5.14 -3.42
N ALA A 132 -15.35 4.42 -4.51
CA ALA A 132 -16.66 4.07 -5.01
C ALA A 132 -17.03 2.63 -4.57
N ILE A 133 -18.06 2.03 -5.11
CA ILE A 133 -18.51 0.69 -4.68
C ILE A 133 -17.42 -0.37 -4.85
N ALA A 134 -16.76 -0.41 -5.99
CA ALA A 134 -15.69 -1.36 -6.31
C ALA A 134 -14.43 -0.69 -6.91
N ASP A 135 -14.49 0.60 -7.14
CA ASP A 135 -13.50 1.39 -7.86
C ASP A 135 -12.99 2.54 -6.98
N LEU A 136 -12.01 3.30 -7.48
CA LEU A 136 -11.69 4.63 -6.99
C LEU A 136 -12.09 5.67 -8.05
N ASP A 137 -12.87 6.65 -7.66
CA ASP A 137 -13.14 7.83 -8.48
C ASP A 137 -11.96 8.80 -8.35
N GLY A 138 -11.21 8.94 -9.42
CA GLY A 138 -10.05 9.82 -9.50
C GLY A 138 -10.39 11.17 -10.11
N HIS A 139 -9.83 12.23 -9.53
CA HIS A 139 -9.85 13.59 -10.06
C HIS A 139 -8.43 14.09 -10.18
N MET A 140 -8.09 14.67 -11.31
CA MET A 140 -6.81 15.31 -11.55
C MET A 140 -7.04 16.79 -11.91
N THR A 141 -6.28 17.67 -11.28
CA THR A 141 -6.28 19.09 -11.59
C THR A 141 -4.86 19.52 -11.95
N THR A 142 -4.69 20.01 -13.17
CA THR A 142 -3.39 20.48 -13.66
C THR A 142 -3.08 21.89 -13.13
N PRO A 143 -1.83 22.33 -13.15
CA PRO A 143 -1.45 23.67 -12.68
C PRO A 143 -2.17 24.84 -13.40
N ASN A 144 -2.58 24.63 -14.65
CA ASN A 144 -3.36 25.61 -15.41
C ASN A 144 -4.88 25.53 -15.16
N GLY A 145 -5.32 24.70 -14.19
CA GLY A 145 -6.72 24.60 -13.75
C GLY A 145 -7.60 23.67 -14.59
N GLN A 146 -7.04 22.92 -15.53
CA GLN A 146 -7.81 21.86 -16.23
C GLN A 146 -8.09 20.71 -15.29
N THR A 147 -9.30 20.16 -15.35
CA THR A 147 -9.74 19.05 -14.52
C THR A 147 -10.11 17.84 -15.37
N TYR A 148 -9.77 16.65 -14.87
CA TYR A 148 -10.06 15.37 -15.48
C TYR A 148 -10.64 14.44 -14.45
N GLN A 149 -11.44 13.46 -14.89
CA GLN A 149 -12.03 12.43 -14.04
C GLN A 149 -11.81 11.06 -14.66
N ALA A 150 -11.52 10.07 -13.83
CA ALA A 150 -11.36 8.70 -14.27
C ALA A 150 -11.76 7.72 -13.17
N ALA A 151 -12.36 6.59 -13.55
CA ALA A 151 -12.61 5.48 -12.66
C ALA A 151 -11.41 4.52 -12.70
N PHE A 152 -10.83 4.24 -11.54
CA PHE A 152 -9.71 3.33 -11.36
C PHE A 152 -10.24 2.01 -10.80
N LYS A 153 -10.10 0.92 -11.55
CA LYS A 153 -10.61 -0.39 -11.16
C LYS A 153 -9.63 -1.15 -10.29
N LYS A 154 -10.12 -1.77 -9.23
CA LYS A 154 -9.29 -2.60 -8.38
C LYS A 154 -8.87 -3.86 -9.12
N THR A 155 -7.57 -4.08 -9.19
CA THR A 155 -6.99 -5.26 -9.85
C THR A 155 -6.45 -6.27 -8.82
N PHE A 156 -6.01 -5.78 -7.66
CA PHE A 156 -5.51 -6.60 -6.53
C PHE A 156 -5.78 -5.90 -5.20
#